data_316c6015a390cacd03f0ba5c02537a39
#
_entry.id   316c6015a390cacd03f0ba5c02537a39
#
_cell.length_a   1.000
_cell.length_b   1.000
_cell.length_c   1.000
_cell.angle_alpha   90.00
_cell.angle_beta   90.00
_cell.angle_gamma   90.00
#
_symmetry.space_group_name_H-M   'P 1'
#
loop_
_entity.id
_entity.type
_entity.pdbx_description
1 polymer ?
#
loop_
_entity_poly.entity_id
_entity_poly.type
_entity_poly.pdbx_seq_one_letter_code
_entity_poly.pdbx_strand_id
1 'polypeptide(L)'
;SAMIPGYAGNITLSGSSLLCGVNDGTIACNEKPERFIISASAGNEDLSCAADTHVLDFAGDSLPHAIVHLQRGTVRPSTAANLHGVIWARNICTASGGFNLKTSDSGKSVVEQANTAWKWQEKRFPGYGLMVVRGIRGTGLDTFRRW
;
A
#
# COMPACT_ATOMS: atom_id res chain seq x y z
N SER A 1 12.43 -1.04 -2.98
CA SER A 1 11.01 -1.14 -2.66
C SER A 1 10.48 -2.49 -3.09
N ALA A 2 9.74 -3.16 -2.23
CA ALA A 2 9.08 -4.41 -2.57
C ALA A 2 7.66 -4.09 -3.04
N MET A 3 7.34 -4.54 -4.24
CA MET A 3 6.00 -4.50 -4.79
C MET A 3 5.60 -5.94 -5.09
N ILE A 4 4.39 -6.32 -4.75
CA ILE A 4 3.83 -7.63 -5.10
C ILE A 4 2.96 -7.43 -6.33
N PRO A 5 3.46 -7.68 -7.54
CA PRO A 5 2.68 -7.55 -8.75
C PRO A 5 1.81 -8.78 -8.96
N GLY A 6 0.71 -8.60 -9.67
CA GLY A 6 -0.13 -9.72 -10.09
C GLY A 6 -0.88 -10.44 -8.97
N TYR A 7 -1.18 -9.72 -7.89
CA TYR A 7 -2.01 -10.25 -6.82
C TYR A 7 -3.36 -10.71 -7.39
N ALA A 8 -3.54 -11.99 -7.48
CA ALA A 8 -4.73 -12.63 -8.08
C ALA A 8 -5.53 -13.48 -7.08
N GLY A 9 -5.20 -13.41 -5.82
CA GLY A 9 -5.81 -14.23 -4.79
C GLY A 9 -5.93 -13.52 -3.46
N ASN A 10 -5.83 -14.28 -2.40
CA ASN A 10 -5.95 -13.76 -1.06
C ASN A 10 -4.62 -13.76 -0.36
N ILE A 11 -4.36 -12.73 0.44
CA ILE A 11 -3.25 -12.69 1.38
C ILE A 11 -3.84 -12.67 2.78
N THR A 12 -3.47 -13.65 3.58
CA THR A 12 -3.89 -13.72 4.99
C THR A 12 -2.66 -13.73 5.88
N LEU A 13 -2.55 -12.71 6.73
CA LEU A 13 -1.47 -12.56 7.69
C LEU A 13 -2.04 -12.72 9.10
N SER A 14 -1.71 -13.83 9.74
CA SER A 14 -2.09 -14.06 11.14
C SER A 14 -1.25 -13.18 12.08
N GLY A 15 -1.66 -13.04 13.33
CA GLY A 15 -0.93 -12.25 14.31
C GLY A 15 0.51 -12.70 14.59
N SER A 16 0.87 -13.93 14.20
CA SER A 16 2.23 -14.46 14.29
C SER A 16 3.05 -14.28 13.01
N SER A 17 2.43 -13.82 11.94
CA SER A 17 3.13 -13.53 10.68
C SER A 17 3.78 -12.15 10.74
N LEU A 18 4.77 -11.93 9.90
CA LEU A 18 5.37 -10.60 9.74
C LEU A 18 5.73 -10.39 8.27
N LEU A 19 5.12 -9.38 7.66
CA LEU A 19 5.38 -8.96 6.29
C LEU A 19 5.75 -7.49 6.28
N CYS A 20 6.97 -7.16 5.92
CA CYS A 20 7.44 -5.78 5.87
C CYS A 20 8.61 -5.61 4.90
N GLY A 21 8.91 -4.37 4.56
CA GLY A 21 10.15 -4.04 3.87
C GLY A 21 11.34 -4.12 4.82
N VAL A 22 12.49 -4.56 4.31
CA VAL A 22 13.74 -4.60 5.05
C VAL A 22 14.80 -3.76 4.33
N ASN A 23 15.83 -3.36 5.05
CA ASN A 23 17.01 -2.76 4.44
C ASN A 23 17.99 -3.86 4.03
N ASP A 24 18.81 -3.57 3.03
CA ASP A 24 19.84 -4.50 2.61
C ASP A 24 20.74 -4.91 3.78
N GLY A 25 20.99 -6.21 3.88
CA GLY A 25 21.83 -6.78 4.94
C GLY A 25 21.16 -6.89 6.31
N THR A 26 19.86 -6.63 6.42
CA THR A 26 19.13 -6.78 7.67
C THR A 26 17.92 -7.69 7.51
N ILE A 27 17.46 -8.25 8.65
CA ILE A 27 16.20 -8.98 8.72
C ILE A 27 15.13 -8.20 9.50
N ALA A 28 15.45 -7.00 9.98
CA ALA A 28 14.52 -6.15 10.68
C ALA A 28 13.69 -5.31 9.72
N CYS A 29 12.44 -5.04 10.08
CA CYS A 29 11.60 -4.13 9.33
C CYS A 29 12.23 -2.74 9.25
N ASN A 30 12.16 -2.09 8.10
CA ASN A 30 12.77 -0.78 7.89
C ASN A 30 11.92 0.39 8.37
N GLU A 31 10.72 0.12 8.91
CA GLU A 31 9.77 1.11 9.43
C GLU A 31 9.37 2.21 8.43
N LYS A 32 9.54 1.94 7.14
CA LYS A 32 9.28 2.91 6.07
C LYS A 32 8.14 2.40 5.18
N PRO A 33 6.90 2.78 5.47
CA PRO A 33 5.75 2.31 4.69
C PRO A 33 5.86 2.67 3.20
N GLU A 34 6.47 3.80 2.86
CA GLU A 34 6.67 4.22 1.49
C GLU A 34 7.62 3.32 0.69
N ARG A 35 8.30 2.41 1.36
CA ARG A 35 9.21 1.45 0.73
C ARG A 35 8.64 0.05 0.59
N PHE A 36 7.45 -0.18 1.12
CA PHE A 36 6.78 -1.46 1.00
C PHE A 36 5.35 -1.28 0.51
N ILE A 37 5.10 -1.67 -0.72
CA ILE A 37 3.82 -1.45 -1.39
C ILE A 37 3.22 -2.79 -1.78
N ILE A 38 1.99 -3.05 -1.33
CA ILE A 38 1.14 -4.12 -1.83
C ILE A 38 0.18 -3.49 -2.82
N SER A 39 0.31 -3.82 -4.09
CA SER A 39 -0.51 -3.22 -5.14
C SER A 39 -1.10 -4.26 -6.07
N ALA A 40 -2.38 -4.12 -6.37
CA ALA A 40 -3.07 -4.90 -7.38
C ALA A 40 -4.16 -4.07 -8.05
N SER A 41 -4.22 -4.17 -9.37
CA SER A 41 -5.31 -3.59 -10.17
C SER A 41 -6.46 -4.56 -10.39
N ALA A 42 -6.18 -5.87 -10.38
CA ALA A 42 -7.19 -6.91 -10.47
C ALA A 42 -8.03 -6.96 -9.20
N GLY A 43 -9.24 -7.47 -9.32
CA GLY A 43 -10.16 -7.58 -8.20
C GLY A 43 -11.47 -8.19 -8.65
N ASN A 44 -12.45 -8.15 -7.78
CA ASN A 44 -13.81 -8.56 -8.10
C ASN A 44 -14.78 -7.38 -8.04
N GLU A 45 -15.98 -7.61 -8.52
CA GLU A 45 -17.04 -6.60 -8.48
C GLU A 45 -17.88 -6.67 -7.19
N ASP A 46 -17.61 -7.66 -6.34
CA ASP A 46 -18.32 -7.78 -5.08
C ASP A 46 -17.95 -6.65 -4.13
N LEU A 47 -18.95 -5.91 -3.71
CA LEU A 47 -18.79 -4.80 -2.79
C LEU A 47 -19.01 -5.22 -1.33
N SER A 48 -19.27 -6.49 -1.08
CA SER A 48 -19.52 -6.97 0.28
C SER A 48 -18.22 -7.25 1.03
N CYS A 49 -18.29 -7.16 2.35
CA CYS A 49 -17.20 -7.56 3.22
C CYS A 49 -17.00 -9.09 3.28
N ALA A 50 -17.90 -9.85 2.67
CA ALA A 50 -17.81 -11.29 2.53
C ALA A 50 -17.11 -11.74 1.24
N ALA A 51 -16.50 -10.80 0.49
CA ALA A 51 -15.71 -11.14 -0.69
C ALA A 51 -14.71 -12.25 -0.36
N ASP A 52 -14.60 -13.24 -1.25
CA ASP A 52 -13.77 -14.42 -1.06
C ASP A 52 -12.52 -14.42 -1.94
N THR A 53 -12.37 -13.42 -2.82
CA THR A 53 -11.22 -13.24 -3.69
C THR A 53 -10.68 -11.81 -3.62
N HIS A 54 -9.40 -11.65 -3.89
CA HIS A 54 -8.70 -10.36 -3.87
C HIS A 54 -8.82 -9.66 -2.51
N VAL A 55 -8.59 -10.42 -1.46
CA VAL A 55 -8.71 -9.98 -0.08
C VAL A 55 -7.36 -9.96 0.60
N LEU A 56 -7.11 -8.90 1.33
CA LEU A 56 -5.98 -8.79 2.26
C LEU A 56 -6.54 -8.80 3.68
N ASP A 57 -6.31 -9.91 4.38
CA ASP A 57 -6.59 -10.03 5.81
C ASP A 57 -5.30 -9.87 6.59
N PHE A 58 -5.28 -9.06 7.62
CA PHE A 58 -4.14 -8.94 8.51
C PHE A 58 -4.54 -8.71 9.96
N ALA A 59 -3.70 -9.17 10.89
CA ALA A 59 -3.98 -9.17 12.31
C ALA A 59 -2.76 -8.73 13.13
N GLY A 60 -3.00 -8.08 14.26
CA GLY A 60 -1.93 -7.62 15.14
C GLY A 60 -0.89 -6.76 14.40
N ASP A 61 0.37 -7.06 14.60
CA ASP A 61 1.49 -6.37 13.96
C ASP A 61 2.04 -7.13 12.74
N SER A 62 1.20 -7.94 12.10
CA SER A 62 1.64 -8.76 10.96
C SER A 62 1.97 -7.97 9.69
N LEU A 63 1.45 -6.76 9.56
CA LEU A 63 1.73 -5.83 8.47
C LEU A 63 2.00 -4.44 9.07
N PRO A 64 3.16 -4.23 9.71
CA PRO A 64 3.37 -3.04 10.50
C PRO A 64 3.57 -1.76 9.70
N HIS A 65 4.17 -1.85 8.51
CA HIS A 65 4.50 -0.70 7.68
C HIS A 65 4.26 -1.01 6.21
N ALA A 66 3.24 -0.40 5.61
CA ALA A 66 2.93 -0.64 4.20
C ALA A 66 2.08 0.47 3.57
N ILE A 67 2.19 0.62 2.27
CA ILE A 67 1.16 1.23 1.44
C ILE A 67 0.37 0.09 0.78
N VAL A 68 -0.91 0.04 1.04
CA VAL A 68 -1.82 -0.94 0.45
C VAL A 68 -2.66 -0.27 -0.61
N HIS A 69 -2.51 -0.70 -1.85
CA HIS A 69 -3.25 -0.17 -2.99
C HIS A 69 -3.92 -1.32 -3.75
N LEU A 70 -5.10 -1.67 -3.31
CA LEU A 70 -5.93 -2.71 -3.92
C LEU A 70 -7.14 -2.06 -4.60
N GLN A 71 -6.93 -1.54 -5.78
CA GLN A 71 -7.92 -0.73 -6.50
C GLN A 71 -9.30 -1.38 -6.59
N ARG A 72 -9.34 -2.69 -6.72
CA ARG A 72 -10.57 -3.48 -6.82
C ARG A 72 -10.61 -4.62 -5.80
N GLY A 73 -9.84 -4.49 -4.73
CA GLY A 73 -9.76 -5.49 -3.68
C GLY A 73 -10.39 -5.04 -2.37
N THR A 74 -10.44 -5.98 -1.44
CA THR A 74 -10.99 -5.79 -0.11
C THR A 74 -9.87 -5.93 0.93
N VAL A 75 -9.82 -5.02 1.89
CA VAL A 75 -8.91 -5.08 3.02
C VAL A 75 -9.71 -5.33 4.29
N ARG A 76 -9.34 -6.36 5.04
CA ARG A 76 -10.01 -6.75 6.28
C ARG A 76 -9.01 -6.81 7.43
N PRO A 77 -8.72 -5.69 8.07
CA PRO A 77 -7.94 -5.71 9.30
C PRO A 77 -8.76 -6.33 10.44
N SER A 78 -8.14 -7.21 11.20
CA SER A 78 -8.76 -7.76 12.39
C SER A 78 -8.83 -6.71 13.51
N THR A 79 -9.60 -6.98 14.54
CA THR A 79 -9.59 -6.17 15.76
C THR A 79 -8.17 -6.07 16.32
N ALA A 80 -7.76 -4.87 16.72
CA ALA A 80 -6.42 -4.56 17.23
C ALA A 80 -5.28 -4.77 16.25
N ALA A 81 -5.55 -4.90 14.95
CA ALA A 81 -4.51 -4.83 13.95
C ALA A 81 -3.87 -3.42 13.94
N ASN A 82 -2.55 -3.37 13.73
CA ASN A 82 -1.81 -2.11 13.65
C ASN A 82 -1.17 -1.98 12.28
N LEU A 83 -1.34 -0.81 11.67
CA LEU A 83 -0.68 -0.47 10.41
C LEU A 83 -0.19 0.98 10.46
N HIS A 84 1.09 1.17 10.26
CA HIS A 84 1.64 2.46 9.89
C HIS A 84 1.72 2.53 8.38
N GLY A 85 0.88 3.33 7.74
CA GLY A 85 0.79 3.35 6.30
C GLY A 85 -0.45 4.04 5.76
N VAL A 86 -0.83 3.61 4.57
CA VAL A 86 -2.03 4.08 3.88
C VAL A 86 -2.73 2.88 3.26
N ILE A 87 -4.04 2.87 3.32
CA ILE A 87 -4.87 1.89 2.64
C ILE A 87 -5.72 2.60 1.59
N TRP A 88 -5.59 2.12 0.37
CA TRP A 88 -6.42 2.52 -0.75
C TRP A 88 -7.02 1.25 -1.35
N ALA A 89 -8.24 0.99 -1.05
CA ALA A 89 -8.94 -0.22 -1.46
C ALA A 89 -10.38 0.08 -1.87
N ARG A 90 -10.99 -0.83 -2.61
CA ARG A 90 -12.40 -0.72 -2.94
C ARG A 90 -13.29 -0.88 -1.71
N ASN A 91 -12.95 -1.85 -0.86
CA ASN A 91 -13.63 -2.07 0.39
C ASN A 91 -12.62 -2.10 1.53
N ILE A 92 -12.96 -1.50 2.65
CA ILE A 92 -12.23 -1.64 3.91
C ILE A 92 -13.25 -2.11 4.95
N CYS A 93 -13.07 -3.33 5.42
CA CYS A 93 -14.03 -3.99 6.29
C CYS A 93 -13.38 -4.28 7.64
N THR A 94 -13.79 -3.56 8.65
CA THR A 94 -13.27 -3.73 10.00
C THR A 94 -14.22 -4.55 10.87
N ALA A 95 -13.66 -5.33 11.79
CA ALA A 95 -14.45 -5.93 12.85
C ALA A 95 -14.92 -4.88 13.87
N SER A 96 -15.88 -5.24 14.70
CA SER A 96 -16.30 -4.39 15.82
C SER A 96 -15.08 -4.08 16.71
N GLY A 97 -14.85 -2.81 17.02
CA GLY A 97 -13.67 -2.37 17.76
C GLY A 97 -12.57 -1.75 16.89
N GLY A 98 -12.69 -1.89 15.56
CA GLY A 98 -11.79 -1.22 14.63
C GLY A 98 -10.35 -1.74 14.65
N PHE A 99 -9.46 -0.97 14.04
CA PHE A 99 -8.03 -1.23 14.00
C PHE A 99 -7.25 0.09 14.09
N ASN A 100 -5.97 0.01 14.35
CA ASN A 100 -5.12 1.18 14.49
C ASN A 100 -4.43 1.50 13.16
N LEU A 101 -4.71 2.66 12.59
CA LEU A 101 -4.06 3.14 11.40
C LEU A 101 -3.28 4.43 11.70
N LYS A 102 -1.96 4.37 11.62
CA LYS A 102 -1.08 5.52 11.76
C LYS A 102 -0.70 6.00 10.36
N THR A 103 -1.10 7.21 9.99
CA THR A 103 -0.88 7.76 8.64
C THR A 103 0.24 8.79 8.57
N SER A 104 0.88 9.08 9.68
CA SER A 104 1.96 10.06 9.75
C SER A 104 3.01 9.66 10.76
N ASP A 105 4.23 10.12 10.54
CA ASP A 105 5.32 10.00 11.48
C ASP A 105 6.22 11.24 11.43
N SER A 106 6.72 11.67 12.58
CA SER A 106 7.64 12.81 12.70
C SER A 106 7.15 14.07 11.98
N GLY A 107 5.85 14.32 12.00
CA GLY A 107 5.22 15.49 11.40
C GLY A 107 5.04 15.43 9.89
N LYS A 108 5.34 14.30 9.27
CA LYS A 108 5.11 14.07 7.84
C LYS A 108 4.12 12.94 7.64
N SER A 109 3.21 13.09 6.68
CA SER A 109 2.32 12.01 6.30
C SER A 109 3.05 10.96 5.46
N VAL A 110 2.56 9.72 5.50
CA VAL A 110 3.08 8.65 4.65
C VAL A 110 2.95 9.01 3.17
N VAL A 111 1.89 9.72 2.81
CA VAL A 111 1.66 10.18 1.43
C VAL A 111 2.73 11.20 1.00
N GLU A 112 3.11 12.13 1.88
CA GLU A 112 4.18 13.09 1.58
C GLU A 112 5.52 12.39 1.42
N GLN A 113 5.80 11.41 2.26
CA GLN A 113 7.03 10.62 2.18
C GLN A 113 7.09 9.82 0.88
N ALA A 114 5.99 9.16 0.51
CA ALA A 114 5.87 8.43 -0.75
C ALA A 114 6.03 9.37 -1.96
N ASN A 115 5.36 10.51 -1.94
CA ASN A 115 5.44 11.49 -3.01
C ASN A 115 6.87 12.02 -3.18
N THR A 116 7.59 12.23 -2.09
CA THR A 116 8.99 12.63 -2.14
C THR A 116 9.87 11.56 -2.77
N ALA A 117 9.67 10.30 -2.41
CA ALA A 117 10.39 9.17 -2.97
C ALA A 117 10.11 9.01 -4.47
N TRP A 118 8.87 9.18 -4.89
CA TRP A 118 8.49 9.07 -6.30
C TRP A 118 9.01 10.23 -7.14
N LYS A 119 8.99 11.45 -6.61
CA LYS A 119 9.61 12.59 -7.28
C LYS A 119 11.10 12.41 -7.49
N TRP A 120 11.75 11.74 -6.56
CA TRP A 120 13.16 11.44 -6.73
C TRP A 120 13.41 10.49 -7.91
N GLN A 121 12.54 9.54 -8.11
CA GLN A 121 12.61 8.64 -9.27
C GLN A 121 12.39 9.38 -10.58
N GLU A 122 11.44 10.30 -10.64
CA GLU A 122 11.22 11.14 -11.81
C GLU A 122 12.45 11.93 -12.19
N LYS A 123 13.14 12.49 -11.22
CA LYS A 123 14.38 13.23 -11.46
C LYS A 123 15.52 12.39 -12.02
N ARG A 124 15.47 11.09 -11.79
CA ARG A 124 16.49 10.17 -12.30
C ARG A 124 16.44 9.98 -13.79
N PHE A 125 15.30 10.27 -14.39
CA PHE A 125 15.06 10.13 -15.82
C PHE A 125 14.51 11.44 -16.38
N PRO A 126 15.33 12.49 -16.44
CA PRO A 126 14.83 13.83 -16.74
C PRO A 126 14.13 13.95 -18.09
N GLY A 127 14.57 13.23 -19.10
CA GLY A 127 13.91 13.20 -20.39
C GLY A 127 12.52 12.58 -20.35
N TYR A 128 12.42 11.49 -19.65
CA TYR A 128 11.12 10.85 -19.43
C TYR A 128 10.26 11.66 -18.49
N GLY A 129 10.83 12.21 -17.46
CA GLY A 129 10.13 13.03 -16.49
C GLY A 129 9.41 14.20 -17.15
N LEU A 130 10.02 14.85 -18.08
CA LEU A 130 9.39 15.92 -18.83
C LEU A 130 8.19 15.44 -19.64
N MET A 131 8.35 14.33 -20.31
CA MET A 131 7.29 13.78 -21.12
C MET A 131 6.14 13.28 -20.27
N VAL A 132 6.48 12.53 -19.28
CA VAL A 132 5.53 12.01 -18.32
C VAL A 132 4.82 13.15 -17.63
N VAL A 133 5.54 14.09 -17.08
CA VAL A 133 4.97 15.23 -16.40
C VAL A 133 4.05 16.02 -17.29
N ARG A 134 4.38 16.20 -18.55
CA ARG A 134 3.43 16.84 -19.45
C ARG A 134 2.16 16.03 -19.65
N GLY A 135 2.29 14.77 -19.70
CA GLY A 135 1.14 13.89 -19.82
C GLY A 135 0.30 13.83 -18.59
N ILE A 136 0.91 13.99 -17.48
CA ILE A 136 0.37 13.75 -16.28
C ILE A 136 0.48 14.63 -15.27
N ARG A 137 0.97 15.76 -15.50
CA ARG A 137 1.10 16.65 -14.47
C ARG A 137 -0.09 16.86 -13.71
N GLY A 138 -0.05 17.16 -12.55
CA GLY A 138 -1.12 17.29 -11.61
C GLY A 138 -1.19 16.12 -10.66
N THR A 139 -1.18 14.91 -11.16
CA THR A 139 -1.09 13.74 -10.30
C THR A 139 -0.29 12.65 -10.97
N GLY A 140 0.32 11.79 -10.22
CA GLY A 140 0.97 10.60 -10.76
C GLY A 140 -0.03 9.71 -11.50
N LEU A 141 -1.27 9.70 -11.06
CA LEU A 141 -2.33 8.93 -11.69
C LEU A 141 -2.67 9.45 -13.08
N ASP A 142 -2.78 10.76 -13.23
CA ASP A 142 -3.02 11.35 -14.53
C ASP A 142 -1.91 10.99 -15.50
N THR A 143 -0.71 10.86 -14.98
CA THR A 143 0.37 10.47 -15.77
C THR A 143 0.24 9.06 -16.21
N PHE A 144 0.03 8.17 -15.33
CA PHE A 144 -0.12 6.76 -15.64
C PHE A 144 -1.31 6.49 -16.56
N ARG A 145 -2.37 7.21 -16.41
CA ARG A 145 -3.53 7.05 -17.25
C ARG A 145 -3.27 7.36 -18.72
N ARG A 146 -2.33 8.21 -18.99
CA ARG A 146 -2.03 8.64 -20.36
C ARG A 146 -1.03 7.75 -21.08
N TRP A 147 -0.41 6.91 -20.36
CA TRP A 147 0.56 5.96 -20.89
C TRP A 147 -0.02 4.56 -20.93
#